data_a204e82aafb259fdf0a4be547e37fbd1
#
_entry.id   a204e82aafb259fdf0a4be547e37fbd1
#
_cell.length_a   1.000
_cell.length_b   1.000
_cell.length_c   1.000
_cell.angle_alpha   90.00
_cell.angle_beta   90.00
_cell.angle_gamma   90.00
#
_symmetry.space_group_name_H-M   'P 1'
#
loop_
_entity.id
_entity.type
_entity.pdbx_description
1 polymer ?
#
loop_
_entity_poly.entity_id
_entity_poly.type
_entity_poly.pdbx_seq_one_letter_code
_entity_poly.pdbx_strand_id
1 'polypeptide(L)'
;MRRDGRRWTQTVKTKGEIHGGLSQVGEVENPAPGGRVRLDAIPDVSIREEILRHLNGAPLLPVCETVIKRSASELSLDDGTRAELAIDVGEIRAEGRSAELHEAEIELLEGDPTGLFDIAHKLFPQGGVQFSRLSKSARGYLLAEEGRIEPPLAAQNARTIAVDRDQIAEQAARDILRDCLDQIAANFVVVRKLNDIEG
;
A
#
# COMPACT_ATOMS: atom_id res chain seq x y z
N MET A 1 -7.42 1.87 -12.44
CA MET A 1 -7.16 1.58 -13.87
C MET A 1 -5.66 1.49 -14.08
N ARG A 2 -5.15 0.39 -14.62
CA ARG A 2 -3.73 0.18 -14.97
C ARG A 2 -3.60 0.01 -16.49
N ARG A 3 -2.59 0.66 -17.06
CA ARG A 3 -2.22 0.50 -18.45
C ARG A 3 -0.82 -0.11 -18.53
N ASP A 4 -0.71 -1.22 -19.24
CA ASP A 4 0.55 -1.86 -19.58
C ASP A 4 0.62 -2.03 -21.10
N GLY A 5 1.48 -1.25 -21.74
CA GLY A 5 1.53 -1.15 -23.19
C GLY A 5 0.17 -0.76 -23.79
N ARG A 6 -0.48 -1.72 -24.47
CA ARG A 6 -1.81 -1.54 -25.07
C ARG A 6 -2.95 -2.13 -24.23
N ARG A 7 -2.63 -2.81 -23.12
CA ARG A 7 -3.62 -3.45 -22.27
C ARG A 7 -4.05 -2.50 -21.16
N TRP A 8 -5.34 -2.50 -20.89
CA TRP A 8 -5.92 -1.81 -19.77
C TRP A 8 -6.58 -2.83 -18.84
N THR A 9 -6.31 -2.70 -17.56
CA THR A 9 -6.90 -3.50 -16.49
C THR A 9 -7.59 -2.57 -15.50
N GLN A 10 -8.81 -2.92 -15.15
CA GLN A 10 -9.51 -2.34 -14.02
C GLN A 10 -9.24 -3.19 -12.80
N THR A 11 -8.69 -2.59 -11.76
CA THR A 11 -8.43 -3.23 -10.48
C THR A 11 -9.24 -2.54 -9.42
N VAL A 12 -9.98 -3.29 -8.64
CA VAL A 12 -10.60 -2.83 -7.41
C VAL A 12 -9.81 -3.42 -6.26
N LYS A 13 -9.25 -2.55 -5.44
CA LYS A 13 -8.58 -2.95 -4.19
C LYS A 13 -9.57 -2.79 -3.06
N THR A 14 -9.80 -3.86 -2.31
CA THR A 14 -10.62 -3.82 -1.11
C THR A 14 -9.80 -3.26 0.05
N LYS A 15 -10.51 -2.86 1.11
CA LYS A 15 -9.88 -2.30 2.29
C LYS A 15 -8.83 -3.27 2.83
N GLY A 16 -7.59 -2.81 2.90
CA GLY A 16 -6.45 -3.53 3.46
C GLY A 16 -5.82 -2.73 4.58
N GLU A 17 -5.06 -3.42 5.42
CA GLU A 17 -4.30 -2.82 6.50
C GLU A 17 -2.81 -2.86 6.16
N ILE A 18 -2.08 -1.83 6.57
CA ILE A 18 -0.63 -1.78 6.47
C ILE A 18 -0.07 -1.70 7.88
N HIS A 19 0.64 -2.72 8.31
CA HIS A 19 1.28 -2.80 9.62
C HIS A 19 2.77 -3.08 9.46
N GLY A 20 3.62 -2.20 9.98
CA GLY A 20 5.07 -2.39 9.93
C GLY A 20 5.63 -2.60 8.52
N GLY A 21 5.00 -2.04 7.51
CA GLY A 21 5.37 -2.22 6.10
C GLY A 21 4.78 -3.46 5.41
N LEU A 22 4.12 -4.35 6.15
CA LEU A 22 3.37 -5.46 5.59
C LEU A 22 1.95 -5.00 5.23
N SER A 23 1.53 -5.27 3.99
CA SER A 23 0.20 -4.94 3.48
C SER A 23 -0.51 -6.21 3.05
N GLN A 24 -1.76 -6.37 3.46
CA GLN A 24 -2.64 -7.40 2.95
C GLN A 24 -3.89 -6.75 2.37
N VAL A 25 -4.08 -6.88 1.06
CA VAL A 25 -5.16 -6.23 0.31
C VAL A 25 -5.83 -7.26 -0.59
N GLY A 26 -7.14 -7.31 -0.55
CA GLY A 26 -7.89 -8.07 -1.57
C GLY A 26 -7.93 -7.30 -2.88
N GLU A 27 -7.69 -7.97 -4.00
CA GLU A 27 -7.75 -7.37 -5.33
C GLU A 27 -8.70 -8.15 -6.23
N VAL A 28 -9.51 -7.41 -6.97
CA VAL A 28 -10.35 -7.95 -8.04
C VAL A 28 -10.01 -7.23 -9.33
N GLU A 29 -9.60 -8.00 -10.32
CA GLU A 29 -9.17 -7.47 -11.60
C GLU A 29 -10.07 -7.93 -12.76
N ASN A 30 -10.28 -7.05 -13.71
CA ASN A 30 -10.91 -7.38 -14.98
C ASN A 30 -10.36 -6.53 -16.13
N PRO A 31 -10.37 -7.06 -17.36
CA PRO A 31 -9.97 -6.29 -18.54
C PRO A 31 -10.86 -5.04 -18.72
N ALA A 32 -10.24 -3.93 -19.11
CA ALA A 32 -10.93 -2.67 -19.37
C ALA A 32 -10.54 -2.09 -20.75
N PRO A 33 -11.01 -2.68 -21.85
CA PRO A 33 -10.65 -2.24 -23.18
C PRO A 33 -10.89 -0.75 -23.41
N GLY A 34 -9.89 -0.06 -23.96
CA GLY A 34 -9.97 1.38 -24.21
C GLY A 34 -9.84 2.25 -22.95
N GLY A 35 -9.48 1.67 -21.80
CA GLY A 35 -9.27 2.42 -20.54
C GLY A 35 -10.57 2.97 -19.93
N ARG A 36 -11.71 2.38 -20.24
CA ARG A 36 -13.02 2.81 -19.69
C ARG A 36 -13.35 2.00 -18.45
N VAL A 37 -13.73 2.70 -17.38
CA VAL A 37 -14.24 2.05 -16.16
C VAL A 37 -15.56 1.35 -16.48
N ARG A 38 -15.66 0.10 -16.07
CA ARG A 38 -16.84 -0.75 -16.25
C ARG A 38 -17.21 -1.41 -14.93
N LEU A 39 -18.11 -0.78 -14.20
CA LEU A 39 -18.59 -1.30 -12.92
C LEU A 39 -19.35 -2.63 -13.11
N ASP A 40 -20.08 -2.76 -14.21
CA ASP A 40 -20.82 -3.98 -14.59
C ASP A 40 -19.91 -5.19 -14.85
N ALA A 41 -18.62 -4.95 -15.18
CA ALA A 41 -17.64 -5.96 -15.45
C ALA A 41 -16.86 -6.44 -14.19
N ILE A 42 -17.12 -5.87 -13.02
CA ILE A 42 -16.53 -6.34 -11.76
C ILE A 42 -17.14 -7.72 -11.44
N PRO A 43 -16.31 -8.79 -11.36
CA PRO A 43 -16.81 -10.15 -11.21
C PRO A 43 -17.46 -10.40 -9.83
N ASP A 44 -16.95 -9.74 -8.78
CA ASP A 44 -17.51 -9.83 -7.44
C ASP A 44 -18.74 -8.93 -7.30
N VAL A 45 -19.89 -9.58 -7.12
CA VAL A 45 -21.20 -8.90 -7.03
C VAL A 45 -21.27 -8.02 -5.78
N SER A 46 -20.77 -8.49 -4.64
CA SER A 46 -20.86 -7.74 -3.38
C SER A 46 -20.03 -6.47 -3.41
N ILE A 47 -18.81 -6.55 -3.95
CA ILE A 47 -17.95 -5.39 -4.17
C ILE A 47 -18.60 -4.39 -5.14
N ARG A 48 -19.18 -4.89 -6.23
CA ARG A 48 -19.87 -4.05 -7.20
C ARG A 48 -21.05 -3.31 -6.57
N GLU A 49 -21.90 -4.00 -5.82
CA GLU A 49 -23.06 -3.40 -5.14
C GLU A 49 -22.63 -2.39 -4.07
N GLU A 50 -21.56 -2.66 -3.35
CA GLU A 50 -20.99 -1.72 -2.38
C GLU A 50 -20.53 -0.43 -3.06
N ILE A 51 -19.78 -0.55 -4.17
CA ILE A 51 -19.35 0.61 -4.96
C ILE A 51 -20.55 1.42 -5.47
N LEU A 52 -21.54 0.75 -6.06
CA LEU A 52 -22.73 1.43 -6.59
C LEU A 52 -23.52 2.15 -5.48
N ARG A 53 -23.61 1.55 -4.31
CA ARG A 53 -24.25 2.17 -3.13
C ARG A 53 -23.53 3.44 -2.70
N HIS A 54 -22.19 3.40 -2.63
CA HIS A 54 -21.39 4.57 -2.27
C HIS A 54 -21.44 5.68 -3.32
N LEU A 55 -21.44 5.31 -4.59
CA LEU A 55 -21.55 6.30 -5.68
C LEU A 55 -22.91 7.01 -5.70
N ASN A 56 -23.98 6.33 -5.30
CA ASN A 56 -25.35 6.88 -5.31
C ASN A 56 -25.67 7.63 -6.61
N GLY A 57 -25.28 7.06 -7.75
CA GLY A 57 -25.46 7.65 -9.08
C GLY A 57 -24.44 8.71 -9.50
N ALA A 58 -23.50 9.08 -8.62
CA ALA A 58 -22.43 10.00 -9.01
C ALA A 58 -21.42 9.31 -9.97
N PRO A 59 -20.85 10.06 -10.92
CA PRO A 59 -19.82 9.52 -11.79
C PRO A 59 -18.49 9.32 -11.03
N LEU A 60 -17.72 8.30 -11.43
CA LEU A 60 -16.33 8.17 -11.01
C LEU A 60 -15.47 9.17 -11.76
N LEU A 61 -14.69 9.94 -11.02
CA LEU A 61 -13.73 10.90 -11.57
C LEU A 61 -12.30 10.44 -11.24
N PRO A 62 -11.34 10.68 -12.15
CA PRO A 62 -9.93 10.43 -11.85
C PRO A 62 -9.46 11.45 -10.80
N VAL A 63 -8.80 10.97 -9.75
CA VAL A 63 -8.23 11.81 -8.68
C VAL A 63 -6.73 11.96 -8.87
N CYS A 64 -6.05 10.87 -9.19
CA CYS A 64 -4.61 10.84 -9.38
C CYS A 64 -4.20 9.82 -10.45
N GLU A 65 -2.98 9.98 -10.94
CA GLU A 65 -2.32 9.07 -11.86
C GLU A 65 -0.93 8.74 -11.35
N THR A 66 -0.50 7.49 -11.50
CA THR A 66 0.90 7.09 -11.31
C THR A 66 1.50 6.73 -12.66
N VAL A 67 2.62 7.35 -13.00
CA VAL A 67 3.40 7.07 -14.21
C VAL A 67 4.73 6.47 -13.77
N ILE A 68 4.87 5.15 -13.92
CA ILE A 68 6.02 4.43 -13.40
C ILE A 68 6.67 3.56 -14.46
N LYS A 69 7.98 3.37 -14.31
CA LYS A 69 8.74 2.29 -14.93
C LYS A 69 8.96 1.23 -13.87
N ARG A 70 8.37 0.04 -14.06
CA ARG A 70 8.53 -1.11 -13.18
C ARG A 70 9.58 -2.06 -13.73
N SER A 71 10.49 -2.49 -12.87
CA SER A 71 11.36 -3.65 -13.09
C SER A 71 10.96 -4.71 -12.07
N ALA A 72 10.58 -5.89 -12.53
CA ALA A 72 10.15 -6.98 -11.66
C ALA A 72 11.00 -8.23 -11.87
N SER A 73 11.24 -8.97 -10.78
CA SER A 73 11.97 -10.23 -10.78
C SER A 73 11.37 -11.17 -9.74
N GLU A 74 11.26 -12.44 -10.09
CA GLU A 74 10.83 -13.48 -9.16
C GLU A 74 12.00 -13.96 -8.31
N LEU A 75 11.77 -14.13 -7.02
CA LEU A 75 12.72 -14.59 -6.02
C LEU A 75 12.18 -15.86 -5.36
N SER A 76 13.08 -16.80 -5.03
CA SER A 76 12.72 -18.01 -4.32
C SER A 76 13.67 -18.23 -3.15
N LEU A 77 13.14 -18.73 -2.04
CA LEU A 77 13.90 -19.18 -0.87
C LEU A 77 13.96 -20.71 -0.83
N ASP A 78 14.89 -21.22 -0.07
CA ASP A 78 15.10 -22.67 0.08
C ASP A 78 13.94 -23.38 0.79
N ASP A 79 13.13 -22.65 1.55
CA ASP A 79 11.93 -23.13 2.24
C ASP A 79 10.70 -23.27 1.33
N GLY A 80 10.84 -22.91 0.04
CA GLY A 80 9.76 -22.93 -0.93
C GLY A 80 8.99 -21.61 -1.04
N THR A 81 9.33 -20.59 -0.26
CA THR A 81 8.74 -19.25 -0.39
C THR A 81 9.12 -18.63 -1.73
N ARG A 82 8.12 -18.14 -2.47
CA ARG A 82 8.29 -17.40 -3.73
C ARG A 82 7.69 -16.03 -3.60
N ALA A 83 8.41 -15.03 -4.11
CA ALA A 83 7.97 -13.64 -4.09
C ALA A 83 8.35 -12.92 -5.37
N GLU A 84 7.61 -11.88 -5.74
CA GLU A 84 8.01 -10.92 -6.76
C GLU A 84 8.63 -9.70 -6.08
N LEU A 85 9.84 -9.34 -6.49
CA LEU A 85 10.45 -8.05 -6.20
C LEU A 85 10.15 -7.10 -7.35
N ALA A 86 9.42 -6.03 -7.10
CA ALA A 86 9.15 -4.96 -8.05
C ALA A 86 9.84 -3.66 -7.59
N ILE A 87 10.56 -3.03 -8.50
CA ILE A 87 11.15 -1.70 -8.32
C ILE A 87 10.39 -0.73 -9.20
N ASP A 88 9.73 0.23 -8.60
CA ASP A 88 8.96 1.28 -9.25
C ASP A 88 9.69 2.62 -9.16
N VAL A 89 9.95 3.23 -10.32
CA VAL A 89 10.54 4.55 -10.44
C VAL A 89 9.66 5.40 -11.35
N GLY A 90 9.29 6.59 -10.89
CA GLY A 90 8.42 7.47 -11.65
C GLY A 90 7.83 8.58 -10.83
N GLU A 91 6.57 8.89 -11.07
CA GLU A 91 5.89 10.00 -10.40
C GLU A 91 4.40 9.72 -10.15
N ILE A 92 3.85 10.40 -9.17
CA ILE A 92 2.43 10.52 -8.88
C ILE A 92 1.99 11.92 -9.32
N ARG A 93 0.90 12.00 -10.04
CA ARG A 93 0.30 13.25 -10.53
C ARG A 93 -1.11 13.40 -9.99
N ALA A 94 -1.46 14.59 -9.51
CA ALA A 94 -2.82 14.93 -9.07
C ALA A 94 -3.02 16.44 -9.09
N GLU A 95 -4.16 16.93 -9.56
CA GLU A 95 -4.53 18.36 -9.55
C GLU A 95 -3.43 19.30 -10.10
N GLY A 96 -2.78 18.91 -11.21
CA GLY A 96 -1.70 19.67 -11.83
C GLY A 96 -0.36 19.67 -11.07
N ARG A 97 -0.25 18.89 -10.00
CA ARG A 97 0.96 18.68 -9.21
C ARG A 97 1.60 17.35 -9.58
N SER A 98 2.90 17.22 -9.35
CA SER A 98 3.66 15.98 -9.52
C SER A 98 4.63 15.79 -8.37
N ALA A 99 4.83 14.55 -7.96
CA ALA A 99 5.80 14.15 -6.95
C ALA A 99 6.50 12.87 -7.38
N GLU A 100 7.82 12.80 -7.17
CA GLU A 100 8.61 11.62 -7.48
C GLU A 100 8.20 10.42 -6.62
N LEU A 101 8.28 9.24 -7.24
CA LEU A 101 8.02 7.95 -6.60
C LEU A 101 9.19 7.01 -6.85
N HIS A 102 9.81 6.54 -5.77
CA HIS A 102 10.83 5.50 -5.76
C HIS A 102 10.40 4.48 -4.70
N GLU A 103 10.04 3.29 -5.13
CA GLU A 103 9.48 2.26 -4.23
C GLU A 103 9.94 0.87 -4.64
N ALA A 104 10.24 0.03 -3.64
CA ALA A 104 10.43 -1.40 -3.80
C ALA A 104 9.26 -2.11 -3.12
N GLU A 105 8.64 -3.05 -3.83
CA GLU A 105 7.59 -3.93 -3.32
C GLU A 105 8.08 -5.37 -3.37
N ILE A 106 7.84 -6.14 -2.31
CA ILE A 106 8.07 -7.58 -2.29
C ILE A 106 6.70 -8.22 -2.08
N GLU A 107 6.18 -8.87 -3.10
CA GLU A 107 4.85 -9.49 -3.10
C GLU A 107 4.98 -10.99 -2.95
N LEU A 108 4.28 -11.57 -1.96
CA LEU A 108 4.26 -13.01 -1.74
C LEU A 108 3.44 -13.69 -2.84
N LEU A 109 4.07 -14.60 -3.59
CA LEU A 109 3.40 -15.44 -4.57
C LEU A 109 3.00 -16.79 -4.00
N GLU A 110 3.86 -17.37 -3.14
CA GLU A 110 3.64 -18.68 -2.53
C GLU A 110 4.48 -18.82 -1.25
N GLY A 111 3.98 -19.55 -0.25
CA GLY A 111 4.70 -19.85 0.98
C GLY A 111 4.24 -19.05 2.19
N ASP A 112 5.14 -18.87 3.15
CA ASP A 112 4.86 -18.18 4.40
C ASP A 112 5.19 -16.68 4.30
N PRO A 113 4.31 -15.77 4.78
CA PRO A 113 4.57 -14.33 4.80
C PRO A 113 5.86 -13.93 5.55
N THR A 114 6.34 -14.74 6.49
CA THR A 114 7.62 -14.48 7.18
C THR A 114 8.80 -14.46 6.22
N GLY A 115 8.76 -15.24 5.14
CA GLY A 115 9.77 -15.25 4.08
C GLY A 115 9.97 -13.89 3.40
N LEU A 116 8.96 -13.01 3.40
CA LEU A 116 9.10 -11.64 2.89
C LEU A 116 10.14 -10.84 3.69
N PHE A 117 10.17 -11.04 5.01
CA PHE A 117 11.16 -10.38 5.88
C PHE A 117 12.56 -10.94 5.65
N ASP A 118 12.69 -12.25 5.40
CA ASP A 118 13.98 -12.87 5.08
C ASP A 118 14.53 -12.37 3.75
N ILE A 119 13.67 -12.21 2.74
CA ILE A 119 14.03 -11.59 1.45
C ILE A 119 14.46 -10.13 1.68
N ALA A 120 13.67 -9.36 2.40
CA ALA A 120 13.98 -7.96 2.69
C ALA A 120 15.33 -7.83 3.44
N HIS A 121 15.62 -8.70 4.39
CA HIS A 121 16.89 -8.74 5.13
C HIS A 121 18.09 -9.07 4.23
N LYS A 122 17.89 -10.03 3.31
CA LYS A 122 18.94 -10.39 2.33
C LYS A 122 19.22 -9.28 1.33
N LEU A 123 18.19 -8.55 0.89
CA LEU A 123 18.32 -7.46 -0.07
C LEU A 123 18.88 -6.18 0.57
N PHE A 124 18.52 -5.92 1.82
CA PHE A 124 18.87 -4.69 2.54
C PHE A 124 19.56 -4.99 3.90
N PRO A 125 20.69 -5.72 3.91
CA PRO A 125 21.32 -6.18 5.16
C PRO A 125 21.82 -5.05 6.06
N GLN A 126 22.07 -3.86 5.48
CA GLN A 126 22.50 -2.67 6.22
C GLN A 126 21.37 -1.65 6.44
N GLY A 127 20.13 -2.05 6.17
CA GLY A 127 19.00 -1.12 6.16
C GLY A 127 19.05 -0.19 4.95
N GLY A 128 18.86 1.12 5.16
CA GLY A 128 18.85 2.11 4.06
C GLY A 128 17.48 2.29 3.40
N VAL A 129 16.50 1.46 3.74
CA VAL A 129 15.12 1.54 3.28
C VAL A 129 14.18 1.96 4.40
N GLN A 130 13.03 2.48 4.02
CA GLN A 130 11.99 2.90 4.93
C GLN A 130 10.69 2.21 4.53
N PHE A 131 9.98 1.66 5.51
CA PHE A 131 8.67 1.08 5.24
C PHE A 131 7.68 2.12 4.76
N SER A 132 7.01 1.81 3.65
CA SER A 132 5.91 2.63 3.16
C SER A 132 4.70 2.47 4.08
N ARG A 133 4.13 3.59 4.49
CA ARG A 133 2.91 3.64 5.33
C ARG A 133 1.67 3.93 4.51
N LEU A 134 1.84 4.34 3.27
CA LEU A 134 0.76 4.72 2.37
C LEU A 134 0.90 3.96 1.05
N SER A 135 -0.22 3.49 0.53
CA SER A 135 -0.28 2.98 -0.83
C SER A 135 -0.06 4.11 -1.85
N LYS A 136 0.29 3.76 -3.09
CA LYS A 136 0.42 4.73 -4.19
C LYS A 136 -0.85 5.58 -4.37
N SER A 137 -2.03 4.94 -4.26
CA SER A 137 -3.30 5.65 -4.33
C SER A 137 -3.51 6.61 -3.16
N ALA A 138 -3.20 6.21 -1.92
CA ALA A 138 -3.32 7.08 -0.76
C ALA A 138 -2.40 8.30 -0.87
N ARG A 139 -1.17 8.12 -1.38
CA ARG A 139 -0.26 9.23 -1.70
C ARG A 139 -0.84 10.14 -2.78
N GLY A 140 -1.51 9.58 -3.79
CA GLY A 140 -2.17 10.35 -4.85
C GLY A 140 -3.32 11.20 -4.32
N TYR A 141 -4.15 10.66 -3.43
CA TYR A 141 -5.20 11.43 -2.75
C TYR A 141 -4.60 12.56 -1.91
N LEU A 142 -3.55 12.26 -1.13
CA LEU A 142 -2.87 13.27 -0.31
C LEU A 142 -2.24 14.38 -1.17
N LEU A 143 -1.69 14.02 -2.35
CA LEU A 143 -1.17 14.99 -3.30
C LEU A 143 -2.27 15.89 -3.85
N ALA A 144 -3.45 15.33 -4.17
CA ALA A 144 -4.60 16.09 -4.64
C ALA A 144 -5.11 17.06 -3.57
N GLU A 145 -5.28 16.60 -2.35
CA GLU A 145 -5.89 17.36 -1.26
C GLU A 145 -4.92 18.37 -0.63
N GLU A 146 -3.70 17.92 -0.34
CA GLU A 146 -2.76 18.67 0.50
C GLU A 146 -1.47 19.11 -0.22
N GLY A 147 -1.26 18.67 -1.44
CA GLY A 147 -0.07 19.01 -2.23
C GLY A 147 1.21 18.30 -1.80
N ARG A 148 1.11 17.20 -1.07
CA ARG A 148 2.23 16.38 -0.60
C ARG A 148 1.89 14.89 -0.70
N ILE A 149 2.90 14.03 -0.79
CA ILE A 149 2.72 12.56 -0.89
C ILE A 149 2.95 11.82 0.43
N GLU A 150 3.37 12.53 1.46
CA GLU A 150 3.57 11.99 2.80
C GLU A 150 2.88 12.90 3.83
N PRO A 151 2.32 12.32 4.90
CA PRO A 151 1.79 13.13 6.00
C PRO A 151 2.91 13.92 6.69
N PRO A 152 2.58 15.00 7.41
CA PRO A 152 3.58 15.73 8.18
C PRO A 152 4.32 14.81 9.12
N LEU A 153 5.62 15.07 9.28
CA LEU A 153 6.40 14.42 10.31
C LEU A 153 5.95 14.92 11.68
N ALA A 154 5.28 14.04 12.41
CA ALA A 154 4.85 14.29 13.77
C ALA A 154 5.07 13.04 14.61
N ALA A 155 5.65 13.23 15.80
CA ALA A 155 5.75 12.15 16.77
C ALA A 155 4.34 11.66 17.14
N GLN A 156 4.18 10.34 17.17
CA GLN A 156 2.93 9.70 17.54
C GLN A 156 3.03 9.18 18.97
N ASN A 157 2.10 9.63 19.80
CA ASN A 157 1.95 9.11 21.17
C ASN A 157 1.11 7.82 21.14
N ALA A 158 1.22 7.03 22.21
CA ALA A 158 0.36 5.86 22.39
C ALA A 158 -1.12 6.26 22.39
N ARG A 159 -1.92 5.43 21.74
CA ARG A 159 -3.37 5.60 21.68
C ARG A 159 -4.04 4.68 22.69
N THR A 160 -5.25 5.02 23.10
CA THR A 160 -6.08 4.09 23.84
C THR A 160 -6.62 3.05 22.87
N ILE A 161 -6.33 1.79 23.10
CA ILE A 161 -6.82 0.67 22.31
C ILE A 161 -8.11 0.18 22.95
N ALA A 162 -9.21 0.21 22.19
CA ALA A 162 -10.46 -0.36 22.63
C ALA A 162 -10.37 -1.89 22.56
N VAL A 163 -10.42 -2.55 23.68
CA VAL A 163 -10.52 -4.01 23.78
C VAL A 163 -11.96 -4.35 24.15
N ASP A 164 -12.61 -5.18 23.33
CA ASP A 164 -13.94 -5.67 23.62
C ASP A 164 -13.88 -6.70 24.76
N ARG A 165 -14.88 -6.67 25.66
CA ARG A 165 -14.98 -7.61 26.77
C ARG A 165 -15.13 -9.05 26.33
N ASP A 166 -15.75 -9.27 25.17
CA ASP A 166 -16.00 -10.59 24.60
C ASP A 166 -14.86 -11.06 23.67
N GLN A 167 -13.84 -10.22 23.46
CA GLN A 167 -12.68 -10.53 22.65
C GLN A 167 -11.78 -11.54 23.37
N ILE A 168 -11.32 -12.58 22.66
CA ILE A 168 -10.34 -13.52 23.22
C ILE A 168 -9.00 -12.81 23.49
N ALA A 169 -8.32 -13.21 24.56
CA ALA A 169 -7.08 -12.58 25.03
C ALA A 169 -5.98 -12.55 23.94
N GLU A 170 -5.89 -13.58 23.12
CA GLU A 170 -4.94 -13.63 22.00
C GLU A 170 -5.21 -12.50 20.99
N GLN A 171 -6.46 -12.29 20.59
CA GLN A 171 -6.82 -11.24 19.66
C GLN A 171 -6.56 -9.85 20.25
N ALA A 172 -6.91 -9.64 21.53
CA ALA A 172 -6.62 -8.40 22.24
C ALA A 172 -5.11 -8.12 22.29
N ALA A 173 -4.30 -9.13 22.58
CA ALA A 173 -2.84 -8.98 22.58
C ALA A 173 -2.30 -8.66 21.18
N ARG A 174 -2.82 -9.28 20.12
CA ARG A 174 -2.43 -8.96 18.73
C ARG A 174 -2.77 -7.53 18.35
N ASP A 175 -3.94 -7.04 18.72
CA ASP A 175 -4.36 -5.66 18.41
C ASP A 175 -3.48 -4.63 19.15
N ILE A 176 -3.14 -4.91 20.41
CA ILE A 176 -2.22 -4.08 21.20
C ILE A 176 -0.82 -4.07 20.56
N LEU A 177 -0.29 -5.24 20.20
CA LEU A 177 1.03 -5.35 19.58
C LEU A 177 1.10 -4.67 18.22
N ARG A 178 0.05 -4.78 17.40
CA ARG A 178 -0.04 -4.05 16.13
C ARG A 178 0.03 -2.55 16.32
N ASP A 179 -0.76 -1.99 17.24
CA ASP A 179 -0.73 -0.56 17.52
C ASP A 179 0.65 -0.10 18.02
N CYS A 180 1.29 -0.88 18.89
CA CYS A 180 2.66 -0.59 19.34
C CYS A 180 3.66 -0.60 18.18
N LEU A 181 3.59 -1.58 17.29
CA LEU A 181 4.46 -1.67 16.11
C LEU A 181 4.22 -0.50 15.14
N ASP A 182 2.98 -0.12 14.92
CA ASP A 182 2.63 1.03 14.08
C ASP A 182 3.17 2.33 14.67
N GLN A 183 3.07 2.50 16.00
CA GLN A 183 3.64 3.65 16.69
C GLN A 183 5.17 3.69 16.59
N ILE A 184 5.84 2.55 16.78
CA ILE A 184 7.30 2.43 16.63
C ILE A 184 7.70 2.77 15.20
N ALA A 185 7.07 2.18 14.19
CA ALA A 185 7.36 2.42 12.79
C ALA A 185 7.17 3.90 12.41
N ALA A 186 6.10 4.53 12.91
CA ALA A 186 5.82 5.95 12.69
C ALA A 186 6.91 6.86 13.27
N ASN A 187 7.30 6.61 14.53
CA ASN A 187 8.31 7.42 15.22
C ASN A 187 9.71 7.17 14.68
N PHE A 188 10.00 5.98 14.19
CA PHE A 188 11.29 5.69 13.57
C PHE A 188 11.57 6.58 12.35
N VAL A 189 10.54 6.87 11.56
CA VAL A 189 10.62 7.79 10.42
C VAL A 189 10.94 9.21 10.89
N VAL A 190 10.30 9.65 11.98
CA VAL A 190 10.52 11.00 12.55
C VAL A 190 11.95 11.15 13.04
N VAL A 191 12.44 10.18 13.84
CA VAL A 191 13.81 10.19 14.39
C VAL A 191 14.84 10.22 13.27
N ARG A 192 14.68 9.37 12.25
CA ARG A 192 15.61 9.29 11.11
C ARG A 192 15.71 10.60 10.35
N LYS A 193 14.56 11.21 10.04
CA LYS A 193 14.53 12.48 9.28
C LYS A 193 15.02 13.68 10.09
N LEU A 194 14.85 13.68 11.41
CA LEU A 194 15.41 14.71 12.29
C LEU A 194 16.93 14.61 12.37
N ASN A 195 17.49 13.39 12.42
CA ASN A 195 18.95 13.21 12.40
C ASN A 195 19.57 13.63 11.06
N ASP A 196 18.85 13.49 9.95
CA ASP A 196 19.31 13.95 8.63
C ASP A 196 19.29 15.49 8.50
N ILE A 197 18.58 16.20 9.39
CA ILE A 197 18.53 17.69 9.42
C ILE A 197 19.64 18.29 10.30
N GLU A 198 20.13 17.53 11.27
CA GLU A 198 21.17 17.97 12.22
C GLU A 198 22.60 17.50 11.85
N GLY A 199 22.74 16.77 10.72
CA GLY A 199 24.02 16.21 10.23
C GLY A 199 24.97 17.19 9.62
#